data_e0628d59a8f3f42450e3fd9deb96f60d
#
_entry.id   e0628d59a8f3f42450e3fd9deb96f60d
#
_cell.length_a   1.000
_cell.length_b   1.000
_cell.length_c   1.000
_cell.angle_alpha   90.00
_cell.angle_beta   90.00
_cell.angle_gamma   90.00
#
_symmetry.space_group_name_H-M   'P 1'
#
loop_
_entity.id
_entity.type
_entity.pdbx_description
1 polymer ?
#
loop_
_entity_poly.entity_id
_entity_poly.type
_entity_poly.pdbx_seq_one_letter_code
_entity_poly.pdbx_strand_id
1 'polypeptide(L)'
;MTSTPHDSPDTAVLFDIDGTLVDSNYAHVDAWSRAFAEVGHPVDSWRIHRSIGEDSSLLISGLIGDDADDDLVEKVKDAHTRFYDEHLGDGGDLHVLDRATDLLEALAGRGHSVVLATSAPENELKALRSLLQIEDALWAVTSSEDVETAKPDPGIVEVALEKAGVPAAQAIMVGDAVWDVAAAHRAGVRCIGVLSGGFSRDELVEAGADEVYDDVADLLDSLDTSLIGRLGRE
;
A
#
# COMPACT_ATOMS: atom_id res chain seq x y z
N MET A 1 26.55 -29.67 8.41
CA MET A 1 26.53 -28.22 8.43
C MET A 1 25.20 -27.83 9.00
N THR A 2 25.16 -27.47 10.26
CA THR A 2 23.95 -27.03 10.96
C THR A 2 23.69 -25.59 10.52
N SER A 3 22.61 -25.38 9.76
CA SER A 3 22.10 -24.02 9.51
C SER A 3 21.76 -23.40 10.87
N THR A 4 22.45 -22.31 11.18
CA THR A 4 22.06 -21.40 12.27
C THR A 4 20.61 -20.97 12.02
N PRO A 5 19.73 -20.94 13.03
CA PRO A 5 18.44 -20.28 12.88
C PRO A 5 18.77 -18.83 12.46
N HIS A 6 18.21 -18.34 11.36
CA HIS A 6 18.13 -16.90 11.12
C HIS A 6 17.34 -16.34 12.32
N ASP A 7 18.03 -15.62 13.19
CA ASP A 7 17.32 -14.79 14.17
C ASP A 7 16.35 -13.91 13.37
N SER A 8 15.06 -14.01 13.69
CA SER A 8 14.04 -13.16 13.08
C SER A 8 14.46 -11.70 13.30
N PRO A 9 14.37 -10.85 12.28
CA PRO A 9 14.65 -9.43 12.45
C PRO A 9 13.87 -8.83 13.61
N ASP A 10 14.50 -7.97 14.40
CA ASP A 10 13.87 -7.33 15.57
C ASP A 10 12.96 -6.16 15.15
N THR A 11 12.98 -5.77 13.89
CA THR A 11 12.28 -4.60 13.35
C THR A 11 11.71 -4.87 11.96
N ALA A 12 10.62 -4.20 11.61
CA ALA A 12 9.98 -4.31 10.30
C ALA A 12 9.70 -2.95 9.66
N VAL A 13 9.73 -2.93 8.32
CA VAL A 13 9.18 -1.81 7.54
C VAL A 13 8.10 -2.39 6.65
N LEU A 14 6.88 -1.86 6.83
CA LEU A 14 5.67 -2.27 6.13
C LEU A 14 5.43 -1.28 5.01
N PHE A 15 5.19 -1.75 3.79
CA PHE A 15 4.97 -0.90 2.64
C PHE A 15 3.60 -1.14 2.02
N ASP A 16 2.87 -0.07 1.74
CA ASP A 16 1.88 -0.10 0.70
C ASP A 16 2.56 -0.22 -0.68
N ILE A 17 1.80 -0.57 -1.73
CA ILE A 17 2.33 -0.77 -3.07
C ILE A 17 1.89 0.36 -4.00
N ASP A 18 0.57 0.56 -4.13
CA ASP A 18 -0.03 1.44 -5.11
C ASP A 18 0.21 2.90 -4.75
N GLY A 19 0.84 3.67 -5.65
CA GLY A 19 1.25 5.05 -5.35
C GLY A 19 2.45 5.19 -4.41
N THR A 20 2.90 4.10 -3.78
CA THR A 20 4.04 4.08 -2.85
C THR A 20 5.30 3.48 -3.49
N LEU A 21 5.20 2.30 -4.07
CA LEU A 21 6.29 1.58 -4.74
C LEU A 21 6.10 1.48 -6.25
N VAL A 22 4.86 1.51 -6.70
CA VAL A 22 4.45 1.41 -8.10
C VAL A 22 3.55 2.60 -8.44
N ASP A 23 3.77 3.21 -9.59
CA ASP A 23 2.88 4.23 -10.16
C ASP A 23 1.66 3.55 -10.78
N SER A 24 0.63 3.30 -9.96
CA SER A 24 -0.58 2.57 -10.30
C SER A 24 -1.87 3.32 -9.96
N ASN A 25 -1.81 4.40 -9.16
CA ASN A 25 -3.00 5.11 -8.69
C ASN A 25 -3.89 5.61 -9.83
N TYR A 26 -3.30 6.13 -10.92
CA TYR A 26 -4.09 6.61 -12.05
C TYR A 26 -4.62 5.48 -12.93
N ALA A 27 -3.98 4.31 -12.96
CA ALA A 27 -4.54 3.10 -13.56
C ALA A 27 -5.80 2.65 -12.81
N HIS A 28 -5.76 2.66 -11.46
CA HIS A 28 -6.95 2.44 -10.63
C HIS A 28 -8.03 3.49 -10.89
N VAL A 29 -7.67 4.78 -10.98
CA VAL A 29 -8.64 5.85 -11.30
C VAL A 29 -9.31 5.61 -12.65
N ASP A 30 -8.57 5.23 -13.71
CA ASP A 30 -9.13 4.87 -15.02
C ASP A 30 -10.10 3.68 -14.88
N ALA A 31 -9.65 2.59 -14.26
CA ALA A 31 -10.45 1.39 -14.08
C ALA A 31 -11.74 1.66 -13.30
N TRP A 32 -11.68 2.39 -12.18
CA TRP A 32 -12.86 2.79 -11.41
C TRP A 32 -13.78 3.71 -12.21
N SER A 33 -13.23 4.70 -12.94
CA SER A 33 -14.04 5.62 -13.75
C SER A 33 -14.85 4.87 -14.82
N ARG A 34 -14.21 3.89 -15.48
CA ARG A 34 -14.86 3.02 -16.47
C ARG A 34 -15.87 2.09 -15.82
N ALA A 35 -15.56 1.53 -14.65
CA ALA A 35 -16.46 0.65 -13.91
C ALA A 35 -17.76 1.37 -13.51
N PHE A 36 -17.64 2.56 -12.90
CA PHE A 36 -18.79 3.38 -12.53
C PHE A 36 -19.62 3.79 -13.77
N ALA A 37 -18.97 4.15 -14.87
CA ALA A 37 -19.67 4.51 -16.10
C ALA A 37 -20.45 3.32 -16.70
N GLU A 38 -19.88 2.10 -16.66
CA GLU A 38 -20.50 0.89 -17.17
C GLU A 38 -21.79 0.54 -16.44
N VAL A 39 -21.81 0.74 -15.11
CA VAL A 39 -23.02 0.47 -14.31
C VAL A 39 -24.01 1.64 -14.30
N GLY A 40 -23.74 2.71 -15.04
CA GLY A 40 -24.64 3.87 -15.18
C GLY A 40 -24.53 4.91 -14.07
N HIS A 41 -23.48 4.87 -13.23
CA HIS A 41 -23.19 5.81 -12.15
C HIS A 41 -21.86 6.54 -12.38
N PRO A 42 -21.68 7.35 -13.45
CA PRO A 42 -20.40 8.00 -13.72
C PRO A 42 -19.98 8.92 -12.58
N VAL A 43 -18.73 8.80 -12.14
CA VAL A 43 -18.12 9.57 -11.06
C VAL A 43 -16.94 10.37 -11.60
N ASP A 44 -16.80 11.62 -11.13
CA ASP A 44 -15.67 12.47 -11.50
C ASP A 44 -14.33 11.87 -11.03
N SER A 45 -13.32 11.80 -11.90
CA SER A 45 -12.04 11.15 -11.62
C SER A 45 -11.31 11.72 -10.39
N TRP A 46 -11.45 13.03 -10.10
CA TRP A 46 -10.84 13.62 -8.91
C TRP A 46 -11.45 13.08 -7.61
N ARG A 47 -12.74 12.72 -7.60
CA ARG A 47 -13.41 12.11 -6.43
C ARG A 47 -12.90 10.69 -6.24
N ILE A 48 -12.77 9.94 -7.35
CA ILE A 48 -12.22 8.58 -7.34
C ILE A 48 -10.80 8.62 -6.79
N HIS A 49 -9.94 9.51 -7.31
CA HIS A 49 -8.55 9.64 -6.85
C HIS A 49 -8.45 9.87 -5.34
N ARG A 50 -9.36 10.67 -4.76
CA ARG A 50 -9.37 10.94 -3.31
C ARG A 50 -9.73 9.73 -2.45
N SER A 51 -10.27 8.67 -3.04
CA SER A 51 -10.64 7.43 -2.36
C SER A 51 -9.71 6.26 -2.70
N ILE A 52 -8.69 6.46 -3.56
CA ILE A 52 -7.70 5.41 -3.84
C ILE A 52 -6.95 5.06 -2.54
N GLY A 53 -6.70 3.77 -2.34
CA GLY A 53 -6.11 3.21 -1.12
C GLY A 53 -7.11 2.89 -0.01
N GLU A 54 -8.37 3.31 -0.13
CA GLU A 54 -9.47 2.95 0.77
C GLU A 54 -10.04 1.57 0.41
N ASP A 55 -10.70 0.91 1.37
CA ASP A 55 -11.51 -0.29 1.10
C ASP A 55 -12.48 -0.08 -0.06
N SER A 56 -12.51 -1.02 -1.01
CA SER A 56 -13.30 -0.87 -2.23
C SER A 56 -14.81 -0.71 -2.01
N SER A 57 -15.36 -1.34 -0.96
CA SER A 57 -16.77 -1.18 -0.61
C SER A 57 -17.06 0.20 -0.03
N LEU A 58 -16.13 0.72 0.79
CA LEU A 58 -16.21 2.07 1.34
C LEU A 58 -16.05 3.13 0.23
N LEU A 59 -15.09 2.94 -0.67
CA LEU A 59 -14.91 3.78 -1.86
C LEU A 59 -16.21 3.87 -2.68
N ILE A 60 -16.79 2.72 -3.01
CA ILE A 60 -18.02 2.67 -3.82
C ILE A 60 -19.17 3.37 -3.07
N SER A 61 -19.42 2.99 -1.81
CA SER A 61 -20.51 3.56 -1.00
C SER A 61 -20.33 5.08 -0.80
N GLY A 62 -19.09 5.53 -0.56
CA GLY A 62 -18.76 6.95 -0.41
C GLY A 62 -18.98 7.78 -1.68
N LEU A 63 -18.81 7.17 -2.86
CA LEU A 63 -18.93 7.86 -4.13
C LEU A 63 -20.34 7.90 -4.69
N ILE A 64 -21.14 6.83 -4.55
CA ILE A 64 -22.50 6.73 -5.10
C ILE A 64 -23.60 6.76 -4.04
N GLY A 65 -23.25 6.75 -2.75
CA GLY A 65 -24.20 6.97 -1.66
C GLY A 65 -25.23 5.85 -1.50
N ASP A 66 -26.48 6.22 -1.21
CA ASP A 66 -27.58 5.29 -0.91
C ASP A 66 -27.97 4.37 -2.07
N ASP A 67 -27.45 4.63 -3.29
CA ASP A 67 -27.66 3.77 -4.46
C ASP A 67 -26.77 2.51 -4.44
N ALA A 68 -25.79 2.43 -3.51
CA ALA A 68 -24.84 1.34 -3.37
C ALA A 68 -25.44 0.12 -2.62
N ASP A 69 -26.33 -0.61 -3.27
CA ASP A 69 -26.72 -1.93 -2.76
C ASP A 69 -25.62 -2.99 -3.03
N ASP A 70 -25.69 -4.12 -2.33
CA ASP A 70 -24.66 -5.17 -2.40
C ASP A 70 -24.46 -5.68 -3.84
N ASP A 71 -25.53 -5.82 -4.63
CA ASP A 71 -25.48 -6.27 -6.02
C ASP A 71 -24.74 -5.27 -6.92
N LEU A 72 -24.93 -3.97 -6.69
CA LEU A 72 -24.25 -2.91 -7.43
C LEU A 72 -22.77 -2.83 -7.04
N VAL A 73 -22.49 -2.93 -5.75
CA VAL A 73 -21.09 -2.93 -5.23
C VAL A 73 -20.29 -4.06 -5.90
N GLU A 74 -20.80 -5.28 -5.94
CA GLU A 74 -20.12 -6.41 -6.59
C GLU A 74 -19.94 -6.20 -8.11
N LYS A 75 -20.94 -5.66 -8.80
CA LYS A 75 -20.81 -5.35 -10.24
C LYS A 75 -19.73 -4.31 -10.53
N VAL A 76 -19.62 -3.28 -9.68
CA VAL A 76 -18.61 -2.25 -9.83
C VAL A 76 -17.21 -2.83 -9.57
N LYS A 77 -17.05 -3.68 -8.54
CA LYS A 77 -15.79 -4.38 -8.25
C LYS A 77 -15.35 -5.28 -9.39
N ASP A 78 -16.27 -6.10 -9.92
CA ASP A 78 -16.00 -7.00 -11.06
C ASP A 78 -15.58 -6.20 -12.31
N ALA A 79 -16.27 -5.08 -12.56
CA ALA A 79 -15.92 -4.20 -13.68
C ALA A 79 -14.54 -3.53 -13.47
N HIS A 80 -14.27 -3.04 -12.25
CA HIS A 80 -12.96 -2.49 -11.91
C HIS A 80 -11.84 -3.51 -12.15
N THR A 81 -11.95 -4.71 -11.60
CA THR A 81 -10.93 -5.77 -11.77
C THR A 81 -10.66 -6.03 -13.25
N ARG A 82 -11.69 -6.17 -14.06
CA ARG A 82 -11.55 -6.40 -15.51
C ARG A 82 -10.86 -5.26 -16.23
N PHE A 83 -11.18 -4.00 -15.88
CA PHE A 83 -10.53 -2.84 -16.48
C PHE A 83 -9.11 -2.64 -15.98
N TYR A 84 -8.84 -2.93 -14.72
CA TYR A 84 -7.50 -2.84 -14.15
C TYR A 84 -6.55 -3.93 -14.70
N ASP A 85 -7.06 -5.12 -14.99
CA ASP A 85 -6.29 -6.19 -15.64
C ASP A 85 -5.71 -5.76 -17.00
N GLU A 86 -6.30 -4.77 -17.69
CA GLU A 86 -5.75 -4.20 -18.92
C GLU A 86 -4.43 -3.46 -18.68
N HIS A 87 -4.24 -2.89 -17.48
CA HIS A 87 -3.01 -2.19 -17.07
C HIS A 87 -1.92 -3.14 -16.54
N LEU A 88 -2.31 -4.34 -16.06
CA LEU A 88 -1.38 -5.35 -15.53
C LEU A 88 -0.72 -6.23 -16.61
N GLY A 89 -1.29 -6.29 -17.81
CA GLY A 89 -0.85 -7.20 -18.88
C GLY A 89 0.46 -6.81 -19.56
N ASP A 90 0.94 -7.69 -20.47
CA ASP A 90 2.08 -7.41 -21.36
C ASP A 90 1.78 -6.17 -22.22
N GLY A 91 2.51 -5.09 -21.95
CA GLY A 91 2.28 -3.77 -22.58
C GLY A 91 1.42 -2.83 -21.72
N GLY A 92 1.12 -3.19 -20.48
CA GLY A 92 0.56 -2.29 -19.49
C GLY A 92 1.48 -1.10 -19.20
N ASP A 93 0.94 -0.09 -18.57
CA ASP A 93 1.62 1.20 -18.33
C ASP A 93 2.14 1.38 -16.92
N LEU A 94 2.00 0.35 -16.05
CA LEU A 94 2.52 0.37 -14.69
C LEU A 94 4.05 0.35 -14.67
N HIS A 95 4.64 1.14 -13.79
CA HIS A 95 6.08 1.13 -13.58
C HIS A 95 6.45 1.31 -12.11
N VAL A 96 7.60 0.76 -11.75
CA VAL A 96 8.19 0.93 -10.42
C VAL A 96 8.62 2.37 -10.23
N LEU A 97 8.25 2.98 -9.12
CA LEU A 97 8.70 4.32 -8.77
C LEU A 97 10.21 4.37 -8.58
N ASP A 98 10.80 5.54 -8.85
CA ASP A 98 12.24 5.71 -8.83
C ASP A 98 12.85 5.22 -7.50
N ARG A 99 13.88 4.38 -7.59
CA ARG A 99 14.63 3.80 -6.48
C ARG A 99 13.80 3.00 -5.45
N ALA A 100 12.55 2.63 -5.75
CA ALA A 100 11.74 1.83 -4.83
C ALA A 100 12.41 0.46 -4.53
N THR A 101 12.91 -0.22 -5.55
CA THR A 101 13.65 -1.49 -5.38
C THR A 101 14.92 -1.29 -4.53
N ASP A 102 15.69 -0.21 -4.78
CA ASP A 102 16.91 0.10 -4.03
C ASP A 102 16.61 0.30 -2.54
N LEU A 103 15.48 0.97 -2.20
CA LEU A 103 15.06 1.18 -0.82
C LEU A 103 14.76 -0.16 -0.12
N LEU A 104 13.98 -1.02 -0.75
CA LEU A 104 13.61 -2.33 -0.18
C LEU A 104 14.84 -3.21 0.04
N GLU A 105 15.76 -3.27 -0.94
CA GLU A 105 17.02 -4.01 -0.82
C GLU A 105 17.93 -3.42 0.28
N ALA A 106 18.02 -2.09 0.38
CA ALA A 106 18.80 -1.43 1.43
C ALA A 106 18.26 -1.74 2.83
N LEU A 107 16.94 -1.80 3.00
CA LEU A 107 16.29 -2.14 4.28
C LEU A 107 16.51 -3.60 4.66
N ALA A 108 16.34 -4.53 3.72
CA ALA A 108 16.65 -5.95 3.92
C ALA A 108 18.12 -6.15 4.27
N GLY A 109 19.04 -5.45 3.56
CA GLY A 109 20.48 -5.45 3.82
C GLY A 109 20.87 -4.88 5.19
N ARG A 110 20.02 -4.05 5.80
CA ARG A 110 20.17 -3.52 7.17
C ARG A 110 19.57 -4.43 8.25
N GLY A 111 18.92 -5.52 7.85
CA GLY A 111 18.34 -6.52 8.76
C GLY A 111 16.91 -6.19 9.21
N HIS A 112 16.17 -5.33 8.49
CA HIS A 112 14.74 -5.15 8.71
C HIS A 112 13.94 -6.22 7.97
N SER A 113 12.83 -6.69 8.55
CA SER A 113 11.79 -7.42 7.82
C SER A 113 11.08 -6.45 6.87
N VAL A 114 11.22 -6.62 5.56
CA VAL A 114 10.48 -5.85 4.56
C VAL A 114 9.18 -6.58 4.24
N VAL A 115 8.04 -5.96 4.51
CA VAL A 115 6.71 -6.55 4.34
C VAL A 115 5.87 -5.69 3.41
N LEU A 116 5.27 -6.28 2.38
CA LEU A 116 4.25 -5.60 1.59
C LEU A 116 2.91 -5.72 2.32
N ALA A 117 2.34 -4.60 2.74
CA ALA A 117 1.08 -4.49 3.48
C ALA A 117 -0.03 -3.99 2.55
N THR A 118 -0.49 -4.88 1.66
CA THR A 118 -1.49 -4.59 0.64
C THR A 118 -2.71 -5.48 0.80
N SER A 119 -3.88 -4.96 0.40
CA SER A 119 -5.14 -5.71 0.25
C SER A 119 -5.44 -6.05 -1.22
N ALA A 120 -4.44 -5.98 -2.10
CA ALA A 120 -4.59 -6.37 -3.49
C ALA A 120 -4.96 -7.87 -3.61
N PRO A 121 -5.81 -8.24 -4.59
CA PRO A 121 -6.08 -9.63 -4.92
C PRO A 121 -4.80 -10.36 -5.38
N GLU A 122 -4.76 -11.68 -5.21
CA GLU A 122 -3.56 -12.50 -5.49
C GLU A 122 -3.07 -12.38 -6.94
N ASN A 123 -3.96 -12.27 -7.93
CA ASN A 123 -3.60 -12.09 -9.34
C ASN A 123 -2.88 -10.76 -9.60
N GLU A 124 -3.36 -9.68 -9.00
CA GLU A 124 -2.77 -8.34 -9.05
C GLU A 124 -1.44 -8.32 -8.32
N LEU A 125 -1.41 -8.83 -7.10
CA LEU A 125 -0.20 -8.94 -6.28
C LEU A 125 0.92 -9.69 -6.99
N LYS A 126 0.60 -10.77 -7.70
CA LYS A 126 1.58 -11.51 -8.51
C LYS A 126 2.19 -10.66 -9.62
N ALA A 127 1.39 -9.83 -10.31
CA ALA A 127 1.87 -8.93 -11.35
C ALA A 127 2.76 -7.82 -10.75
N LEU A 128 2.32 -7.18 -9.66
CA LEU A 128 3.09 -6.14 -8.97
C LEU A 128 4.42 -6.65 -8.42
N ARG A 129 4.45 -7.85 -7.83
CA ARG A 129 5.70 -8.50 -7.38
C ARG A 129 6.64 -8.81 -8.54
N SER A 130 6.10 -9.29 -9.67
CA SER A 130 6.90 -9.51 -10.89
C SER A 130 7.50 -8.21 -11.42
N LEU A 131 6.81 -7.10 -11.30
CA LEU A 131 7.28 -5.77 -11.70
C LEU A 131 8.40 -5.29 -10.77
N LEU A 132 8.20 -5.42 -9.45
CA LEU A 132 9.16 -5.01 -8.42
C LEU A 132 10.46 -5.83 -8.43
N GLN A 133 10.42 -7.11 -8.78
CA GLN A 133 11.58 -8.04 -8.84
C GLN A 133 12.41 -8.11 -7.54
N ILE A 134 11.75 -8.12 -6.38
CA ILE A 134 12.36 -8.00 -5.04
C ILE A 134 12.18 -9.24 -4.16
N GLU A 135 11.93 -10.41 -4.75
CA GLU A 135 11.63 -11.65 -4.00
C GLU A 135 12.66 -11.95 -2.91
N ASP A 136 13.94 -11.72 -3.18
CA ASP A 136 15.04 -11.98 -2.24
C ASP A 136 15.09 -10.97 -1.07
N ALA A 137 14.48 -9.79 -1.22
CA ALA A 137 14.42 -8.76 -0.20
C ALA A 137 13.16 -8.85 0.67
N LEU A 138 12.10 -9.54 0.19
CA LEU A 138 10.84 -9.64 0.90
C LEU A 138 10.90 -10.66 2.05
N TRP A 139 10.45 -10.24 3.23
CA TRP A 139 10.19 -11.12 4.35
C TRP A 139 8.81 -11.76 4.28
N ALA A 140 7.79 -10.96 4.00
CA ALA A 140 6.40 -11.40 3.89
C ALA A 140 5.58 -10.45 3.01
N VAL A 141 4.40 -10.94 2.62
CA VAL A 141 3.40 -10.16 1.88
C VAL A 141 2.02 -10.48 2.47
N THR A 142 1.14 -9.49 2.51
CA THR A 142 -0.29 -9.68 2.78
C THR A 142 -1.10 -9.57 1.49
N SER A 143 -2.33 -10.02 1.51
CA SER A 143 -3.27 -9.93 0.38
C SER A 143 -4.71 -9.72 0.87
N SER A 144 -5.65 -9.54 -0.05
CA SER A 144 -7.07 -9.46 0.28
C SER A 144 -7.63 -10.71 0.98
N GLU A 145 -6.97 -11.87 0.87
CA GLU A 145 -7.38 -13.11 1.54
C GLU A 145 -7.05 -13.12 3.04
N ASP A 146 -6.17 -12.23 3.48
CA ASP A 146 -5.72 -12.16 4.87
C ASP A 146 -6.65 -11.32 5.75
N VAL A 147 -7.56 -10.50 5.18
CA VAL A 147 -8.42 -9.57 5.91
C VAL A 147 -9.83 -9.52 5.34
N GLU A 148 -10.82 -9.22 6.20
CA GLU A 148 -12.21 -9.01 5.77
C GLU A 148 -12.46 -7.58 5.28
N THR A 149 -11.69 -6.61 5.80
CA THR A 149 -11.79 -5.18 5.49
C THR A 149 -10.41 -4.58 5.23
N ALA A 150 -10.32 -3.69 4.25
CA ALA A 150 -9.10 -2.98 3.92
C ALA A 150 -8.99 -1.64 4.69
N LYS A 151 -7.95 -0.86 4.39
CA LYS A 151 -7.71 0.46 4.98
C LYS A 151 -8.96 1.37 4.86
N PRO A 152 -9.28 2.16 5.86
CA PRO A 152 -8.50 2.53 7.05
C PRO A 152 -8.63 1.58 8.25
N ASP A 153 -9.18 0.36 8.08
CA ASP A 153 -9.16 -0.66 9.12
C ASP A 153 -7.72 -1.13 9.38
N PRO A 154 -7.31 -1.37 10.64
CA PRO A 154 -5.93 -1.77 10.97
C PRO A 154 -5.58 -3.20 10.56
N GLY A 155 -6.54 -4.03 10.19
CA GLY A 155 -6.38 -5.47 10.00
C GLY A 155 -5.18 -5.84 9.12
N ILE A 156 -4.98 -5.15 7.98
CA ILE A 156 -3.87 -5.46 7.07
C ILE A 156 -2.51 -5.15 7.71
N VAL A 157 -2.41 -4.10 8.53
CA VAL A 157 -1.19 -3.74 9.26
C VAL A 157 -0.93 -4.74 10.40
N GLU A 158 -1.98 -5.16 11.11
CA GLU A 158 -1.88 -6.16 12.18
C GLU A 158 -1.40 -7.52 11.63
N VAL A 159 -1.94 -7.96 10.49
CA VAL A 159 -1.48 -9.18 9.80
C VAL A 159 -0.03 -9.03 9.32
N ALA A 160 0.36 -7.86 8.80
CA ALA A 160 1.74 -7.60 8.41
C ALA A 160 2.70 -7.68 9.61
N LEU A 161 2.32 -7.15 10.78
CA LEU A 161 3.08 -7.28 12.03
C LEU A 161 3.21 -8.74 12.48
N GLU A 162 2.12 -9.51 12.42
CA GLU A 162 2.13 -10.94 12.75
C GLU A 162 3.08 -11.72 11.84
N LYS A 163 3.01 -11.49 10.51
CA LYS A 163 3.91 -12.11 9.53
C LYS A 163 5.38 -11.70 9.72
N ALA A 164 5.63 -10.46 10.14
CA ALA A 164 6.97 -9.97 10.49
C ALA A 164 7.49 -10.53 11.82
N GLY A 165 6.59 -10.90 12.73
CA GLY A 165 6.93 -11.39 14.08
C GLY A 165 7.42 -10.30 15.04
N VAL A 166 7.04 -9.03 14.81
CA VAL A 166 7.49 -7.89 15.61
C VAL A 166 6.30 -7.13 16.23
N PRO A 167 6.46 -6.50 17.40
CA PRO A 167 5.43 -5.64 17.96
C PRO A 167 5.33 -4.32 17.18
N ALA A 168 4.19 -3.64 17.24
CA ALA A 168 3.92 -2.37 16.56
C ALA A 168 5.00 -1.30 16.81
N ALA A 169 5.53 -1.21 18.03
CA ALA A 169 6.59 -0.26 18.39
C ALA A 169 7.92 -0.50 17.65
N GLN A 170 8.12 -1.68 17.06
CA GLN A 170 9.30 -2.07 16.29
C GLN A 170 9.02 -2.09 14.77
N ALA A 171 7.94 -1.45 14.34
CA ALA A 171 7.58 -1.34 12.94
C ALA A 171 7.33 0.11 12.52
N ILE A 172 7.54 0.37 11.24
CA ILE A 172 7.17 1.62 10.55
C ILE A 172 6.35 1.22 9.33
N MET A 173 5.21 1.91 9.10
CA MET A 173 4.46 1.85 7.86
C MET A 173 4.93 2.95 6.91
N VAL A 174 5.03 2.65 5.62
CA VAL A 174 5.27 3.63 4.54
C VAL A 174 4.11 3.54 3.56
N GLY A 175 3.45 4.65 3.28
CA GLY A 175 2.31 4.72 2.38
C GLY A 175 2.10 6.12 1.81
N ASP A 176 1.29 6.24 0.76
CA ASP A 176 1.02 7.50 0.05
C ASP A 176 -0.32 8.16 0.41
N ALA A 177 -1.21 7.41 1.05
CA ALA A 177 -2.58 7.83 1.31
C ALA A 177 -2.87 8.12 2.79
N VAL A 178 -3.85 8.97 3.06
CA VAL A 178 -4.37 9.21 4.42
C VAL A 178 -4.93 7.94 5.05
N TRP A 179 -5.35 6.97 4.24
CA TRP A 179 -5.86 5.66 4.64
C TRP A 179 -4.76 4.78 5.25
N ASP A 180 -3.52 4.85 4.71
CA ASP A 180 -2.33 4.18 5.26
C ASP A 180 -2.00 4.71 6.64
N VAL A 181 -1.96 6.03 6.77
CA VAL A 181 -1.71 6.71 8.04
C VAL A 181 -2.74 6.30 9.07
N ALA A 182 -4.03 6.30 8.70
CA ALA A 182 -5.12 5.94 9.61
C ALA A 182 -5.04 4.46 10.03
N ALA A 183 -4.77 3.54 9.11
CA ALA A 183 -4.63 2.11 9.40
C ALA A 183 -3.43 1.84 10.30
N ALA A 184 -2.26 2.43 9.99
CA ALA A 184 -1.05 2.31 10.79
C ALA A 184 -1.27 2.78 12.24
N HIS A 185 -1.85 3.98 12.43
CA HIS A 185 -2.11 4.52 13.77
C HIS A 185 -3.10 3.68 14.58
N ARG A 186 -4.14 3.15 13.95
CA ARG A 186 -5.10 2.26 14.61
C ARG A 186 -4.44 0.95 15.07
N ALA A 187 -3.43 0.47 14.33
CA ALA A 187 -2.60 -0.66 14.71
C ALA A 187 -1.48 -0.29 15.71
N GLY A 188 -1.32 0.99 16.08
CA GLY A 188 -0.26 1.47 16.96
C GLY A 188 1.12 1.58 16.30
N VAL A 189 1.18 1.61 14.97
CA VAL A 189 2.38 1.72 14.14
C VAL A 189 2.59 3.18 13.72
N ARG A 190 3.82 3.67 13.79
CA ARG A 190 4.19 4.99 13.22
C ARG A 190 4.17 4.92 11.70
N CYS A 191 3.81 6.04 11.04
CA CYS A 191 3.67 6.10 9.59
C CYS A 191 4.54 7.18 8.96
N ILE A 192 5.24 6.81 7.91
CA ILE A 192 5.91 7.72 6.98
C ILE A 192 5.01 7.86 5.76
N GLY A 193 4.67 9.10 5.41
CA GLY A 193 3.96 9.42 4.18
C GLY A 193 4.90 9.71 3.02
N VAL A 194 4.50 9.35 1.80
CA VAL A 194 5.15 9.77 0.54
C VAL A 194 4.14 10.49 -0.36
N LEU A 195 4.59 11.48 -1.14
CA LEU A 195 3.69 12.32 -1.95
C LEU A 195 3.39 11.72 -3.34
N SER A 196 4.02 10.60 -3.68
CA SER A 196 3.92 9.96 -5.00
C SER A 196 2.51 9.50 -5.38
N GLY A 197 1.62 9.29 -4.42
CA GLY A 197 0.22 8.93 -4.67
C GLY A 197 -0.73 10.12 -4.90
N GLY A 198 -0.24 11.35 -4.71
CA GLY A 198 -1.01 12.58 -5.02
C GLY A 198 -1.77 13.20 -3.85
N PHE A 199 -1.64 12.69 -2.62
CA PHE A 199 -2.02 13.42 -1.41
C PHE A 199 -0.97 14.49 -1.11
N SER A 200 -1.39 15.65 -0.63
CA SER A 200 -0.47 16.71 -0.24
C SER A 200 0.20 16.42 1.09
N ARG A 201 1.35 17.05 1.32
CA ARG A 201 2.06 16.98 2.61
C ARG A 201 1.17 17.38 3.79
N ASP A 202 0.39 18.45 3.63
CA ASP A 202 -0.48 18.93 4.70
C ASP A 202 -1.57 17.89 5.05
N GLU A 203 -2.15 17.23 4.06
CA GLU A 203 -3.17 16.18 4.27
C GLU A 203 -2.60 14.97 5.00
N LEU A 204 -1.41 14.51 4.61
CA LEU A 204 -0.74 13.38 5.29
C LEU A 204 -0.36 13.75 6.73
N VAL A 205 0.14 14.98 6.96
CA VAL A 205 0.45 15.48 8.31
C VAL A 205 -0.82 15.64 9.15
N GLU A 206 -1.92 16.16 8.59
CA GLU A 206 -3.21 16.26 9.29
C GLU A 206 -3.80 14.88 9.61
N ALA A 207 -3.59 13.88 8.77
CA ALA A 207 -3.94 12.49 9.05
C ALA A 207 -3.07 11.87 10.15
N GLY A 208 -1.91 12.48 10.45
CA GLY A 208 -1.00 12.09 11.54
C GLY A 208 0.30 11.44 11.09
N ALA A 209 0.70 11.51 9.82
CA ALA A 209 2.00 10.99 9.39
C ALA A 209 3.14 11.60 10.23
N ASP A 210 3.99 10.74 10.78
CA ASP A 210 5.09 11.15 11.67
C ASP A 210 6.25 11.84 10.90
N GLU A 211 6.47 11.43 9.65
CA GLU A 211 7.38 12.06 8.69
C GLU A 211 6.74 12.00 7.30
N VAL A 212 7.09 12.94 6.41
CA VAL A 212 6.62 12.95 5.01
C VAL A 212 7.79 13.28 4.09
N TYR A 213 7.98 12.44 3.06
CA TYR A 213 8.99 12.57 2.00
C TYR A 213 8.33 12.82 0.65
N ASP A 214 9.06 13.36 -0.32
CA ASP A 214 8.51 13.60 -1.64
C ASP A 214 8.18 12.28 -2.37
N ASP A 215 9.04 11.27 -2.18
CA ASP A 215 8.88 9.91 -2.69
C ASP A 215 9.78 8.92 -1.92
N VAL A 216 9.82 7.67 -2.35
CA VAL A 216 10.69 6.64 -1.76
C VAL A 216 12.18 6.84 -2.07
N ALA A 217 12.53 7.60 -3.12
CA ALA A 217 13.91 7.96 -3.43
C ALA A 217 14.42 9.00 -2.43
N ASP A 218 13.61 10.02 -2.08
CA ASP A 218 13.92 11.01 -1.04
C ASP A 218 14.03 10.33 0.34
N LEU A 219 13.14 9.37 0.65
CA LEU A 219 13.23 8.56 1.86
C LEU A 219 14.54 7.75 1.92
N LEU A 220 14.95 7.13 0.80
CA LEU A 220 16.20 6.37 0.74
C LEU A 220 17.43 7.28 0.97
N ASP A 221 17.46 8.46 0.37
CA ASP A 221 18.54 9.42 0.57
C ASP A 221 18.62 9.93 2.03
N SER A 222 17.48 9.98 2.71
CA SER A 222 17.34 10.42 4.10
C SER A 222 17.33 9.27 5.12
N LEU A 223 17.53 8.02 4.69
CA LEU A 223 17.26 6.80 5.46
C LEU A 223 17.91 6.79 6.85
N ASP A 224 19.17 7.23 6.97
CA ASP A 224 19.92 7.24 8.25
C ASP A 224 19.36 8.22 9.29
N THR A 225 18.68 9.27 8.85
CA THR A 225 18.08 10.31 9.70
C THR A 225 16.58 10.17 9.87
N SER A 226 15.95 9.31 9.07
CA SER A 226 14.51 9.01 9.12
C SER A 226 14.10 8.25 10.38
N LEU A 227 12.80 8.10 10.58
CA LEU A 227 12.23 7.22 11.61
C LEU A 227 12.78 5.79 11.50
N ILE A 228 12.95 5.28 10.26
CA ILE A 228 13.49 3.93 10.03
C ILE A 228 14.94 3.85 10.53
N GLY A 229 15.76 4.87 10.24
CA GLY A 229 17.15 4.90 10.72
C GLY A 229 17.30 4.93 12.24
N ARG A 230 16.27 5.30 12.97
CA ARG A 230 16.21 5.30 14.45
C ARG A 230 15.53 4.07 15.03
N LEU A 231 14.85 3.26 14.20
CA LEU A 231 14.10 2.08 14.62
C LEU A 231 15.02 1.03 15.27
N GLY A 232 14.63 0.51 16.43
CA GLY A 232 15.41 -0.48 17.17
C GLY A 232 16.62 0.07 17.96
N ARG A 233 16.80 1.40 18.01
CA ARG A 233 17.91 2.04 18.77
C ARG A 233 17.48 2.73 20.06
N GLU A 234 16.17 2.75 20.36
CA GLU A 234 15.57 3.32 21.58
C GLU A 234 15.33 2.27 22.66
#